data_fc5e59789e19fd3f152b03d577858a41
#
_entry.id   fc5e59789e19fd3f152b03d577858a41
#
_cell.length_a   1.000
_cell.length_b   1.000
_cell.length_c   1.000
_cell.angle_alpha   90.00
_cell.angle_beta   90.00
_cell.angle_gamma   90.00
#
_symmetry.space_group_name_H-M   'P 1'
#
loop_
_entity.id
_entity.type
_entity.pdbx_description
1 polymer ?
#
loop_
_entity_poly.entity_id
_entity_poly.type
_entity_poly.pdbx_seq_one_letter_code
_entity_poly.pdbx_strand_id
1 'polypeptide(L)'
;MEKDLVYLVWTNINSRKKYKVAKLYKENETFYFKYILENVKEAQKDGFELLVAFPQINATYENPHLFAVFGARLPDKRRPEIKEILETYGMTEYDEFELLKRSGAKLPTDNYEFVK
;
A
#
# COMPACT_ATOMS: atom_id res chain seq x y z
N MET A 1 3.19 -0.44 -22.03
CA MET A 1 2.08 -0.94 -21.21
C MET A 1 2.25 -0.52 -19.76
N GLU A 2 1.25 0.11 -19.20
CA GLU A 2 1.33 0.57 -17.82
C GLU A 2 1.13 -0.59 -16.85
N LYS A 3 1.93 -0.58 -15.81
CA LYS A 3 1.75 -1.54 -14.73
C LYS A 3 0.76 -0.95 -13.74
N ASP A 4 -0.02 -1.82 -13.11
CA ASP A 4 -0.84 -1.42 -11.98
C ASP A 4 0.11 -1.22 -10.82
N LEU A 5 0.52 0.00 -10.61
CA LEU A 5 1.57 0.36 -9.66
C LEU A 5 1.12 1.46 -8.72
N VAL A 6 1.39 1.27 -7.44
CA VAL A 6 1.26 2.33 -6.44
C VAL A 6 2.52 2.34 -5.58
N TYR A 7 2.72 3.46 -4.88
CA TYR A 7 3.85 3.59 -3.97
C TYR A 7 3.35 3.58 -2.53
N LEU A 8 4.07 2.86 -1.67
CA LEU A 8 3.82 2.94 -0.25
C LEU A 8 4.56 4.17 0.27
N VAL A 9 3.83 5.06 0.92
CA VAL A 9 4.40 6.27 1.48
C VAL A 9 4.39 6.17 3.00
N TRP A 10 5.53 6.47 3.60
CA TRP A 10 5.67 6.60 5.05
C TRP A 10 5.89 8.07 5.39
N THR A 11 5.14 8.57 6.36
CA THR A 11 5.24 9.96 6.81
C THR A 11 5.84 10.00 8.20
N ASN A 12 6.90 10.79 8.39
CA ASN A 12 7.44 11.01 9.71
C ASN A 12 6.46 11.89 10.49
N ILE A 13 6.01 11.42 11.65
CA ILE A 13 4.96 12.10 12.41
C ILE A 13 5.41 13.46 12.94
N ASN A 14 6.70 13.65 13.17
CA ASN A 14 7.24 14.90 13.70
C ASN A 14 7.57 15.92 12.62
N SER A 15 8.35 15.51 11.63
CA SER A 15 8.78 16.40 10.56
C SER A 15 7.74 16.57 9.45
N ARG A 16 6.79 15.66 9.37
CA ARG A 16 5.77 15.60 8.31
C ARG A 16 6.35 15.30 6.93
N LYS A 17 7.62 14.92 6.86
CA LYS A 17 8.23 14.52 5.60
C LYS A 17 7.67 13.17 5.15
N LYS A 18 7.45 13.07 3.84
CA LYS A 18 6.91 11.85 3.23
C LYS A 18 7.96 11.18 2.37
N TYR A 19 8.01 9.86 2.45
CA TYR A 19 8.97 9.06 1.70
C TYR A 19 8.24 7.94 0.96
N LYS A 20 8.46 7.83 -0.33
CA LYS A 20 7.97 6.69 -1.11
C LYS A 20 8.93 5.55 -0.87
N VAL A 21 8.64 4.71 0.10
CA VAL A 21 9.58 3.68 0.55
C VAL A 21 9.51 2.39 -0.25
N ALA A 22 8.41 2.14 -0.96
CA ALA A 22 8.27 0.89 -1.68
C ALA A 22 7.29 1.00 -2.83
N LYS A 23 7.37 0.01 -3.73
CA LYS A 23 6.45 -0.16 -4.83
C LYS A 23 5.58 -1.37 -4.56
N LEU A 24 4.28 -1.23 -4.83
CA LEU A 24 3.34 -2.34 -4.83
C LEU A 24 2.72 -2.39 -6.22
N TYR A 25 2.86 -3.50 -6.92
CA TYR A 25 2.34 -3.58 -8.27
C TYR A 25 1.82 -4.97 -8.60
N LYS A 26 0.98 -5.03 -9.62
CA LYS A 26 0.40 -6.28 -10.11
C LYS A 26 0.84 -6.50 -11.54
N GLU A 27 1.26 -7.72 -11.83
CA GLU A 27 1.76 -8.09 -13.15
C GLU A 27 1.42 -9.55 -13.39
N ASN A 28 0.70 -9.85 -14.47
CA ASN A 28 0.30 -11.23 -14.79
C ASN A 28 -0.37 -11.96 -13.63
N GLU A 29 -1.34 -11.31 -13.01
CA GLU A 29 -2.13 -11.87 -11.90
C GLU A 29 -1.32 -12.12 -10.61
N THR A 30 -0.11 -11.62 -10.53
CA THR A 30 0.75 -11.75 -9.35
C THR A 30 1.04 -10.37 -8.79
N PHE A 31 1.01 -10.25 -7.47
CA PHE A 31 1.33 -9.01 -6.77
C PHE A 31 2.78 -9.03 -6.33
N TYR A 32 3.43 -7.88 -6.42
CA TYR A 32 4.83 -7.71 -6.06
C TYR A 32 5.01 -6.54 -5.12
N PHE A 33 5.90 -6.71 -4.14
CA PHE A 33 6.29 -5.63 -3.23
C PHE A 33 7.81 -5.54 -3.24
N LYS A 34 8.31 -4.32 -3.41
CA LYS A 34 9.75 -4.08 -3.47
C LYS A 34 10.08 -2.72 -2.89
N TYR A 35 11.05 -2.68 -1.98
CA TYR A 35 11.52 -1.42 -1.42
C TYR A 35 12.28 -0.60 -2.47
N ILE A 36 12.18 0.72 -2.34
CA ILE A 36 12.97 1.66 -3.14
C ILE A 36 14.17 2.01 -2.30
N LEU A 37 15.32 1.39 -2.58
CA LEU A 37 16.48 1.41 -1.71
C LEU A 37 16.94 2.81 -1.31
N GLU A 38 17.11 3.69 -2.29
CA GLU A 38 17.59 5.05 -2.00
C GLU A 38 16.62 5.82 -1.10
N ASN A 39 15.32 5.64 -1.32
CA ASN A 39 14.31 6.31 -0.50
C ASN A 39 14.23 5.71 0.90
N VAL A 40 14.41 4.39 1.00
CA VAL A 40 14.43 3.72 2.30
C VAL A 40 15.59 4.23 3.13
N LYS A 41 16.76 4.40 2.52
CA LYS A 41 17.93 4.91 3.24
C LYS A 41 17.67 6.29 3.85
N GLU A 42 17.06 7.17 3.06
CA GLU A 42 16.71 8.49 3.56
C GLU A 42 15.66 8.44 4.66
N ALA A 43 14.63 7.59 4.46
CA ALA A 43 13.59 7.43 5.45
C ALA A 43 14.15 6.86 6.75
N GLN A 44 15.10 5.94 6.68
CA GLN A 44 15.71 5.35 7.87
C GLN A 44 16.46 6.37 8.70
N LYS A 45 17.06 7.35 8.06
CA LYS A 45 17.69 8.46 8.79
C LYS A 45 16.68 9.25 9.60
N ASP A 46 15.42 9.20 9.17
CA ASP A 46 14.32 9.93 9.80
C ASP A 46 13.45 9.02 10.67
N GLY A 47 13.92 7.81 10.96
CA GLY A 47 13.25 6.90 11.89
C GLY A 47 12.44 5.77 11.29
N PHE A 48 12.46 5.62 9.97
CA PHE A 48 11.72 4.52 9.32
C PHE A 48 12.35 3.18 9.64
N GLU A 49 11.52 2.18 9.88
CA GLU A 49 11.95 0.79 10.04
C GLU A 49 11.24 -0.07 9.01
N LEU A 50 11.94 -1.08 8.50
CA LEU A 50 11.34 -1.98 7.52
C LEU A 50 10.08 -2.64 8.10
N LEU A 51 9.12 -2.89 7.24
CA LEU A 51 7.88 -3.54 7.66
C LEU A 51 8.17 -4.96 8.14
N VAL A 52 7.50 -5.36 9.21
CA VAL A 52 7.66 -6.71 9.77
C VAL A 52 7.37 -7.79 8.73
N ALA A 53 6.35 -7.56 7.89
CA ALA A 53 5.98 -8.51 6.84
C ALA A 53 7.02 -8.60 5.73
N PHE A 54 7.89 -7.60 5.59
CA PHE A 54 8.88 -7.53 4.52
C PHE A 54 10.24 -7.17 5.10
N PRO A 55 10.89 -8.12 5.79
CA PRO A 55 12.10 -7.81 6.56
C PRO A 55 13.39 -7.67 5.76
N GLN A 56 13.38 -8.03 4.48
CA GLN A 56 14.59 -7.96 3.67
C GLN A 56 14.52 -6.84 2.64
N ILE A 57 15.42 -5.88 2.76
CA ILE A 57 15.41 -4.67 1.95
C ILE A 57 15.67 -4.95 0.46
N ASN A 58 16.44 -5.97 0.14
CA ASN A 58 16.83 -6.27 -1.23
C ASN A 58 15.93 -7.28 -1.93
N ALA A 59 14.94 -7.80 -1.24
CA ALA A 59 14.07 -8.83 -1.80
C ALA A 59 12.93 -8.23 -2.62
N THR A 60 12.47 -8.99 -3.61
CA THR A 60 11.21 -8.70 -4.28
C THR A 60 10.24 -9.76 -3.80
N TYR A 61 9.21 -9.33 -3.09
CA TYR A 61 8.19 -10.23 -2.54
C TYR A 61 7.08 -10.41 -3.56
N GLU A 62 6.57 -11.62 -3.68
CA GLU A 62 5.47 -11.88 -4.60
C GLU A 62 4.40 -12.75 -3.95
N ASN A 63 3.17 -12.58 -4.42
CA ASN A 63 2.04 -13.32 -3.89
C ASN A 63 0.93 -13.37 -4.96
N PRO A 64 0.23 -14.50 -5.10
CA PRO A 64 -0.86 -14.58 -6.06
C PRO A 64 -2.07 -13.70 -5.73
N HIS A 65 -2.15 -13.24 -4.47
CA HIS A 65 -3.21 -12.33 -4.03
C HIS A 65 -2.58 -11.09 -3.42
N LEU A 66 -3.38 -10.04 -3.25
CA LEU A 66 -2.90 -8.86 -2.53
C LEU A 66 -2.38 -9.30 -1.16
N PHE A 67 -1.23 -8.76 -0.77
CA PHE A 67 -0.63 -9.13 0.51
C PHE A 67 -1.61 -8.87 1.65
N ALA A 68 -1.75 -9.86 2.55
CA ALA A 68 -2.73 -9.79 3.63
C ALA A 68 -2.56 -8.53 4.50
N VAL A 69 -1.32 -8.10 4.72
CA VAL A 69 -1.04 -6.92 5.53
C VAL A 69 -1.65 -5.66 4.90
N PHE A 70 -1.79 -5.62 3.59
CA PHE A 70 -2.40 -4.48 2.89
C PHE A 70 -3.90 -4.66 2.77
N GLY A 71 -4.37 -5.88 2.54
CA GLY A 71 -5.79 -6.17 2.48
C GLY A 71 -6.50 -5.86 3.80
N ALA A 72 -5.79 -6.05 4.91
CA ALA A 72 -6.32 -5.76 6.24
C ALA A 72 -6.60 -4.28 6.48
N ARG A 73 -6.06 -3.40 5.62
CA ARG A 73 -6.27 -1.95 5.72
C ARG A 73 -7.54 -1.50 5.00
N LEU A 74 -8.21 -2.41 4.34
CA LEU A 74 -9.40 -2.12 3.53
C LEU A 74 -10.67 -2.57 4.26
N PRO A 75 -11.82 -1.93 3.97
CA PRO A 75 -13.08 -2.41 4.54
C PRO A 75 -13.39 -3.79 3.99
N ASP A 76 -13.95 -4.65 4.87
CA ASP A 76 -14.34 -6.00 4.51
C ASP A 76 -15.54 -5.94 3.55
N LYS A 77 -15.50 -6.76 2.49
CA LYS A 77 -16.58 -6.77 1.49
C LYS A 77 -17.93 -7.22 2.07
N ARG A 78 -17.93 -7.81 3.28
CA ARG A 78 -19.15 -8.26 3.94
C ARG A 78 -19.82 -7.18 4.79
N ARG A 79 -19.20 -6.01 4.90
CA ARG A 79 -19.80 -4.92 5.69
C ARG A 79 -21.10 -4.46 5.06
N PRO A 80 -22.12 -4.16 5.88
CA PRO A 80 -23.41 -3.69 5.35
C PRO A 80 -23.30 -2.45 4.47
N GLU A 81 -22.39 -1.54 4.81
CA GLU A 81 -22.20 -0.28 4.09
C GLU A 81 -21.21 -0.36 2.95
N ILE A 82 -20.76 -1.57 2.57
CA ILE A 82 -19.72 -1.70 1.55
C ILE A 82 -20.11 -1.08 0.20
N LYS A 83 -21.39 -1.19 -0.16
CA LYS A 83 -21.86 -0.64 -1.42
C LYS A 83 -21.69 0.88 -1.46
N GLU A 84 -22.00 1.54 -0.36
CA GLU A 84 -21.87 2.99 -0.26
C GLU A 84 -20.40 3.40 -0.28
N ILE A 85 -19.53 2.61 0.37
CA ILE A 85 -18.11 2.85 0.37
C ILE A 85 -17.56 2.76 -1.04
N LEU A 86 -17.94 1.73 -1.79
CA LEU A 86 -17.50 1.56 -3.17
C LEU A 86 -17.96 2.72 -4.05
N GLU A 87 -19.20 3.16 -3.87
CA GLU A 87 -19.73 4.29 -4.64
C GLU A 87 -18.93 5.56 -4.39
N THR A 88 -18.50 5.76 -3.15
CA THR A 88 -17.66 6.92 -2.80
C THR A 88 -16.40 6.96 -3.66
N TYR A 89 -15.86 5.80 -4.02
CA TYR A 89 -14.66 5.71 -4.84
C TYR A 89 -14.94 5.42 -6.31
N GLY A 90 -16.20 5.54 -6.73
CA GLY A 90 -16.59 5.34 -8.11
C GLY A 90 -16.52 3.89 -8.57
N MET A 91 -16.72 2.95 -7.66
CA MET A 91 -16.64 1.53 -7.95
C MET A 91 -18.01 0.86 -7.86
N THR A 92 -18.24 -0.12 -8.71
CA THR A 92 -19.48 -0.90 -8.70
C THR A 92 -19.28 -2.30 -8.12
N GLU A 93 -18.06 -2.80 -8.16
CA GLU A 93 -17.71 -4.12 -7.66
C GLU A 93 -16.54 -4.03 -6.69
N TYR A 94 -16.48 -4.96 -5.73
CA TYR A 94 -15.39 -5.02 -4.78
C TYR A 94 -14.14 -5.59 -5.43
N ASP A 95 -13.08 -4.80 -5.47
CA ASP A 95 -11.77 -5.20 -5.95
C ASP A 95 -10.76 -4.60 -5.00
N GLU A 96 -10.04 -5.45 -4.27
CA GLU A 96 -9.11 -4.99 -3.23
C GLU A 96 -8.06 -4.02 -3.74
N PHE A 97 -7.39 -4.38 -4.83
CA PHE A 97 -6.31 -3.53 -5.33
C PHE A 97 -6.83 -2.21 -5.87
N GLU A 98 -7.95 -2.24 -6.57
CA GLU A 98 -8.55 -1.02 -7.08
C GLU A 98 -9.01 -0.12 -5.95
N LEU A 99 -9.59 -0.70 -4.90
CA LEU A 99 -10.00 0.07 -3.73
C LEU A 99 -8.79 0.66 -3.01
N LEU A 100 -7.70 -0.11 -2.89
CA LEU A 100 -6.47 0.38 -2.30
C LEU A 100 -5.92 1.57 -3.09
N LYS A 101 -5.90 1.47 -4.41
CA LYS A 101 -5.40 2.54 -5.27
C LYS A 101 -6.22 3.82 -5.14
N ARG A 102 -7.54 3.68 -5.09
CA ARG A 102 -8.43 4.84 -5.05
C ARG A 102 -8.54 5.48 -3.69
N SER A 103 -8.51 4.67 -2.63
CA SER A 103 -8.66 5.17 -1.26
C SER A 103 -7.33 5.54 -0.60
N GLY A 104 -6.22 4.99 -1.09
CA GLY A 104 -4.92 5.13 -0.44
C GLY A 104 -4.73 4.19 0.72
N ALA A 105 -5.77 3.44 1.10
CA ALA A 105 -5.73 2.49 2.22
C ALA A 105 -5.15 3.10 3.51
N LYS A 106 -5.43 4.39 3.73
CA LYS A 106 -4.90 5.12 4.87
C LYS A 106 -5.67 4.77 6.13
N LEU A 107 -4.94 4.55 7.23
CA LEU A 107 -5.54 4.30 8.54
C LEU A 107 -5.19 5.44 9.50
N PRO A 108 -6.12 5.83 10.37
CA PRO A 108 -5.83 6.90 11.34
C PRO A 108 -4.81 6.50 12.40
N THR A 109 -4.51 5.19 12.51
CA THR A 109 -3.66 4.65 13.55
C THR A 109 -2.20 4.53 13.15
N ASP A 110 -1.84 4.78 11.89
CA ASP A 110 -0.44 4.70 11.47
C ASP A 110 -0.11 5.77 10.42
N ASN A 111 1.14 5.74 9.96
CA ASN A 111 1.70 6.78 9.09
C ASN A 111 1.86 6.33 7.64
N TYR A 112 1.10 5.33 7.24
CA TYR A 112 1.21 4.77 5.89
C TYR A 112 0.03 5.12 5.01
N GLU A 113 0.31 5.31 3.72
CA GLU A 113 -0.73 5.44 2.71
C GLU A 113 -0.15 4.99 1.37
N PHE A 114 -1.03 4.70 0.43
CA PHE A 114 -0.61 4.38 -0.94
C PHE A 114 -0.96 5.53 -1.87
N VAL A 115 -0.05 5.84 -2.79
CA VAL A 115 -0.26 6.88 -3.80
C VAL A 115 0.16 6.35 -5.16
N LYS A 116 -0.42 6.94 -6.20
CA LYS A 116 -0.06 6.59 -7.58
C LYS A 116 1.24 7.23 -8.01
#